data_e5874eed7b6ce2d3ac6546aaf7114df2
#
_entry.id   e5874eed7b6ce2d3ac6546aaf7114df2
#
_cell.length_a   1.000
_cell.length_b   1.000
_cell.length_c   1.000
_cell.angle_alpha   90.00
_cell.angle_beta   90.00
_cell.angle_gamma   90.00
#
_symmetry.space_group_name_H-M   'P 1'
#
loop_
_entity.id
_entity.type
_entity.pdbx_description
1 polymer ?
#
loop_
_entity_poly.entity_id
_entity_poly.type
_entity_poly.pdbx_seq_one_letter_code
_entity_poly.pdbx_strand_id
1 'polypeptide(L)'
;MTAPATPGLMSVEAARDAVLAVAEPVGTERIATADALGRITAETATARVSLPPWPNSAMDGYAIRAADTTVAREDAPIELRVVGDIAAGAAPDVAVVAGSAVRIATGARLPDGADAVVPVEATTPLDSARRLWPRGRDASGPVPAACLVHEPVPPGGSIRAAGSDLEAGAVLLRPGIAMTAAAVTLVAGAGVDEVLVHRRPRVAVLATGDEVRAPGQPLGEAGIPDANGPGLRALVTAAGGEAIDLGIATDDIDDVLVRIRRGLGAGADALIVSGGVSVGPYDVVKTAIETIGRIDLWRVAVQPGKPFAFGVADRPGGGAPVLLFGLPGNPVSSAVTFELFVRPAIRSLAGRHDLLRPVDRAVLGEAVTKSHGRRAFLRVQAERDETGAPLRDGHGRVRVQLAGGQGSHVISALAAADALAVIPEADDSLPAGAEVALWWLDRE
;
A
#
# COMPACT_ATOMS: atom_id res chain seq x y z
N MET A 1 -26.94 16.22 4.26
CA MET A 1 -27.31 17.54 3.68
C MET A 1 -26.11 18.46 3.85
N THR A 2 -25.41 18.82 2.75
CA THR A 2 -24.30 19.78 2.75
C THR A 2 -24.84 21.17 3.04
N ALA A 3 -24.31 21.86 4.08
CA ALA A 3 -24.64 23.24 4.36
C ALA A 3 -24.31 24.12 3.14
N PRO A 4 -25.09 25.20 2.86
CA PRO A 4 -24.83 26.08 1.72
C PRO A 4 -23.46 26.75 1.89
N ALA A 5 -22.63 26.67 0.83
CA ALA A 5 -21.32 27.32 0.81
C ALA A 5 -21.47 28.84 1.01
N THR A 6 -20.54 29.42 1.77
CA THR A 6 -20.45 30.89 1.89
C THR A 6 -20.36 31.51 0.48
N PRO A 7 -21.14 32.52 0.15
CA PRO A 7 -21.14 33.12 -1.19
C PRO A 7 -19.72 33.44 -1.66
N GLY A 8 -19.34 32.92 -2.85
CA GLY A 8 -18.02 33.10 -3.46
C GLY A 8 -16.93 32.14 -3.03
N LEU A 9 -17.23 31.08 -2.21
CA LEU A 9 -16.32 29.97 -1.92
C LEU A 9 -16.84 28.67 -2.55
N MET A 10 -15.92 27.90 -3.16
CA MET A 10 -16.17 26.54 -3.64
C MET A 10 -16.10 25.56 -2.47
N SER A 11 -16.96 24.54 -2.42
CA SER A 11 -16.85 23.49 -1.41
C SER A 11 -15.60 22.62 -1.64
N VAL A 12 -15.12 21.96 -0.60
CA VAL A 12 -13.99 21.03 -0.70
C VAL A 12 -14.30 19.89 -1.66
N GLU A 13 -15.53 19.36 -1.62
CA GLU A 13 -15.99 18.30 -2.53
C GLU A 13 -15.98 18.76 -3.98
N ALA A 14 -16.60 19.90 -4.28
CA ALA A 14 -16.66 20.41 -5.64
C ALA A 14 -15.28 20.67 -6.24
N ALA A 15 -14.33 21.20 -5.45
CA ALA A 15 -12.95 21.39 -5.89
C ALA A 15 -12.26 20.04 -6.16
N ARG A 16 -12.42 19.07 -5.26
CA ARG A 16 -11.85 17.73 -5.43
C ARG A 16 -12.44 16.99 -6.62
N ASP A 17 -13.77 17.04 -6.79
CA ASP A 17 -14.44 16.35 -7.89
C ASP A 17 -14.03 16.94 -9.24
N ALA A 18 -13.83 18.26 -9.34
CA ALA A 18 -13.30 18.90 -10.54
C ALA A 18 -11.86 18.45 -10.87
N VAL A 19 -11.01 18.27 -9.86
CA VAL A 19 -9.66 17.69 -10.04
C VAL A 19 -9.74 16.25 -10.52
N LEU A 20 -10.55 15.42 -9.86
CA LEU A 20 -10.66 14.00 -10.16
C LEU A 20 -11.31 13.72 -11.53
N ALA A 21 -12.17 14.62 -12.01
CA ALA A 21 -12.81 14.50 -13.33
C ALA A 21 -11.82 14.45 -14.50
N VAL A 22 -10.58 14.91 -14.31
CA VAL A 22 -9.53 14.93 -15.34
C VAL A 22 -8.27 14.13 -14.93
N ALA A 23 -8.26 13.52 -13.75
CA ALA A 23 -7.16 12.71 -13.23
C ALA A 23 -7.33 11.23 -13.64
N GLU A 24 -7.10 10.95 -14.92
CA GLU A 24 -7.18 9.59 -15.45
C GLU A 24 -5.88 8.80 -15.21
N PRO A 25 -5.95 7.46 -15.04
CA PRO A 25 -4.77 6.63 -14.86
C PRO A 25 -3.73 6.83 -15.96
N VAL A 26 -2.46 6.98 -15.57
CA VAL A 26 -1.34 7.06 -16.50
C VAL A 26 -1.05 5.69 -17.13
N GLY A 27 -0.21 5.65 -18.17
CA GLY A 27 0.11 4.44 -18.90
C GLY A 27 0.53 3.26 -18.01
N THR A 28 0.65 2.09 -18.63
CA THR A 28 0.99 0.83 -17.97
C THR A 28 2.39 0.35 -18.37
N GLU A 29 2.97 -0.53 -17.54
CA GLU A 29 4.26 -1.17 -17.78
C GLU A 29 4.27 -2.59 -17.23
N ARG A 30 5.03 -3.51 -17.87
CA ARG A 30 5.30 -4.83 -17.32
C ARG A 30 6.55 -4.77 -16.44
N ILE A 31 6.42 -5.35 -15.26
CA ILE A 31 7.54 -5.42 -14.30
C ILE A 31 7.61 -6.82 -13.71
N ALA A 32 8.79 -7.21 -13.22
CA ALA A 32 8.94 -8.45 -12.50
C ALA A 32 8.04 -8.46 -11.24
N THR A 33 7.40 -9.60 -10.97
CA THR A 33 6.53 -9.77 -9.79
C THR A 33 7.26 -9.40 -8.50
N ALA A 34 8.58 -9.68 -8.41
CA ALA A 34 9.40 -9.34 -7.25
C ALA A 34 9.51 -7.82 -6.98
N ASP A 35 9.36 -6.98 -8.02
CA ASP A 35 9.48 -5.51 -7.94
C ASP A 35 8.12 -4.82 -7.84
N ALA A 36 7.04 -5.61 -7.74
CA ALA A 36 5.68 -5.10 -7.85
C ALA A 36 5.10 -4.52 -6.55
N LEU A 37 5.80 -4.59 -5.42
CA LEU A 37 5.30 -4.09 -4.14
C LEU A 37 4.82 -2.62 -4.24
N GLY A 38 3.59 -2.37 -3.79
CA GLY A 38 2.96 -1.05 -3.80
C GLY A 38 2.48 -0.58 -5.18
N ARG A 39 2.69 -1.36 -6.25
CA ARG A 39 2.18 -1.06 -7.60
C ARG A 39 0.71 -1.44 -7.70
N ILE A 40 0.01 -0.87 -8.67
CA ILE A 40 -1.42 -1.14 -8.90
C ILE A 40 -1.56 -1.97 -10.16
N THR A 41 -2.25 -3.09 -10.07
CA THR A 41 -2.49 -3.97 -11.21
C THR A 41 -3.33 -3.29 -12.30
N ALA A 42 -2.93 -3.44 -13.55
CA ALA A 42 -3.64 -2.87 -14.71
C ALA A 42 -4.39 -3.93 -15.52
N GLU A 43 -4.12 -5.21 -15.27
CA GLU A 43 -4.83 -6.34 -15.88
C GLU A 43 -5.16 -7.41 -14.83
N THR A 44 -6.01 -8.36 -15.19
CA THR A 44 -6.28 -9.54 -14.37
C THR A 44 -5.06 -10.46 -14.38
N ALA A 45 -4.49 -10.75 -13.20
CA ALA A 45 -3.47 -11.78 -13.03
C ALA A 45 -4.15 -13.14 -12.79
N THR A 46 -3.72 -14.19 -13.51
CA THR A 46 -4.24 -15.55 -13.39
C THR A 46 -3.12 -16.53 -13.05
N ALA A 47 -3.43 -17.57 -12.28
CA ALA A 47 -2.50 -18.62 -11.92
C ALA A 47 -1.99 -19.37 -13.16
N ARG A 48 -0.67 -19.50 -13.30
CA ARG A 48 -0.05 -20.34 -14.35
C ARG A 48 0.07 -21.80 -13.95
N VAL A 49 0.13 -22.06 -12.64
CA VAL A 49 0.20 -23.41 -12.06
C VAL A 49 -0.78 -23.52 -10.91
N SER A 50 -1.22 -24.75 -10.65
CA SER A 50 -2.01 -25.05 -9.44
C SER A 50 -1.13 -24.98 -8.18
N LEU A 51 -1.74 -24.72 -7.02
CA LEU A 51 -1.10 -24.76 -5.71
C LEU A 51 -1.80 -25.79 -4.81
N PRO A 52 -1.08 -26.84 -4.39
CA PRO A 52 0.20 -27.30 -4.95
C PRO A 52 0.05 -27.82 -6.37
N PRO A 53 1.13 -27.88 -7.18
CA PRO A 53 1.06 -28.29 -8.59
C PRO A 53 0.82 -29.78 -8.80
N TRP A 54 1.06 -30.59 -7.79
CA TRP A 54 0.83 -32.05 -7.74
C TRP A 54 0.44 -32.49 -6.33
N PRO A 55 -0.14 -33.69 -6.14
CA PRO A 55 -0.36 -34.26 -4.82
C PRO A 55 0.99 -34.41 -4.10
N ASN A 56 1.07 -33.92 -2.84
CA ASN A 56 2.30 -33.96 -2.05
C ASN A 56 2.03 -34.32 -0.60
N SER A 57 3.09 -34.71 0.11
CA SER A 57 2.99 -35.01 1.53
C SER A 57 2.80 -33.74 2.36
N ALA A 58 1.83 -33.79 3.27
CA ALA A 58 1.61 -32.72 4.25
C ALA A 58 2.58 -32.80 5.45
N MET A 59 3.21 -33.95 5.67
CA MET A 59 4.06 -34.27 6.82
C MET A 59 5.32 -35.00 6.37
N ASP A 60 6.34 -35.00 7.20
CA ASP A 60 7.44 -35.95 7.08
C ASP A 60 6.95 -37.34 7.53
N GLY A 61 7.23 -38.38 6.74
CA GLY A 61 6.64 -39.67 7.00
C GLY A 61 6.97 -40.72 5.97
N TYR A 62 6.01 -41.62 5.79
CA TYR A 62 6.13 -42.72 4.84
C TYR A 62 4.89 -42.73 3.94
N ALA A 63 5.09 -42.59 2.62
CA ALA A 63 4.06 -42.81 1.63
C ALA A 63 3.71 -44.29 1.54
N ILE A 64 2.43 -44.61 1.69
CA ILE A 64 1.93 -46.00 1.84
C ILE A 64 0.64 -46.18 1.04
N ARG A 65 0.18 -47.41 0.96
CA ARG A 65 -1.21 -47.71 0.61
C ARG A 65 -2.02 -47.81 1.90
N ALA A 66 -3.04 -47.03 2.03
CA ALA A 66 -3.92 -47.01 3.22
C ALA A 66 -4.48 -48.40 3.56
N ALA A 67 -4.80 -49.18 2.52
CA ALA A 67 -5.29 -50.56 2.67
C ALA A 67 -4.35 -51.48 3.45
N ASP A 68 -3.03 -51.22 3.41
CA ASP A 68 -2.03 -52.05 4.10
C ASP A 68 -1.98 -51.78 5.63
N THR A 69 -2.65 -50.70 6.10
CA THR A 69 -2.63 -50.30 7.54
C THR A 69 -3.95 -50.48 8.24
N THR A 70 -5.00 -50.97 7.60
CA THR A 70 -6.37 -51.02 8.13
C THR A 70 -6.54 -51.72 9.45
N VAL A 71 -5.65 -52.69 9.77
CA VAL A 71 -5.65 -53.48 10.99
C VAL A 71 -4.52 -53.10 11.95
N ALA A 72 -3.77 -52.04 11.66
CA ALA A 72 -2.70 -51.55 12.50
C ALA A 72 -3.23 -51.12 13.87
N ARG A 73 -2.53 -51.49 14.93
CA ARG A 73 -2.83 -51.09 16.33
C ARG A 73 -1.52 -50.92 17.09
N GLU A 74 -1.60 -50.15 18.16
CA GLU A 74 -0.44 -49.89 19.02
C GLU A 74 0.23 -51.16 19.55
N ASP A 75 -0.55 -52.15 19.91
CA ASP A 75 -0.11 -53.46 20.42
C ASP A 75 0.18 -54.49 19.30
N ALA A 76 -0.22 -54.20 18.04
CA ALA A 76 -0.01 -55.05 16.89
C ALA A 76 0.27 -54.17 15.63
N PRO A 77 1.44 -53.50 15.57
CA PRO A 77 1.78 -52.65 14.46
C PRO A 77 2.00 -53.45 13.18
N ILE A 78 1.75 -52.82 12.04
CA ILE A 78 1.99 -53.38 10.71
C ILE A 78 3.37 -53.00 10.24
N GLU A 79 4.16 -53.99 9.81
CA GLU A 79 5.49 -53.78 9.23
C GLU A 79 5.37 -53.56 7.72
N LEU A 80 5.92 -52.44 7.24
CA LEU A 80 6.04 -52.10 5.82
C LEU A 80 7.53 -52.00 5.45
N ARG A 81 7.95 -52.64 4.36
CA ARG A 81 9.31 -52.56 3.83
C ARG A 81 9.53 -51.18 3.20
N VAL A 82 10.57 -50.45 3.60
CA VAL A 82 10.94 -49.18 3.00
C VAL A 82 11.77 -49.44 1.76
N VAL A 83 11.22 -48.99 0.60
CA VAL A 83 11.80 -49.28 -0.73
C VAL A 83 12.42 -48.03 -1.39
N GLY A 84 12.30 -46.86 -0.80
CA GLY A 84 12.85 -45.61 -1.35
C GLY A 84 12.78 -44.47 -0.37
N ASP A 85 13.30 -43.31 -0.81
CA ASP A 85 13.36 -42.06 -0.07
C ASP A 85 13.18 -40.89 -1.04
N ILE A 86 12.20 -40.03 -0.78
CA ILE A 86 11.84 -38.91 -1.66
C ILE A 86 11.98 -37.60 -0.86
N ALA A 87 13.02 -36.86 -1.19
CA ALA A 87 13.23 -35.53 -0.66
C ALA A 87 12.33 -34.51 -1.38
N ALA A 88 12.05 -33.36 -0.74
CA ALA A 88 11.41 -32.24 -1.40
C ALA A 88 12.21 -31.79 -2.64
N GLY A 89 11.50 -31.61 -3.78
CA GLY A 89 12.11 -31.27 -5.07
C GLY A 89 12.62 -32.44 -5.87
N ALA A 90 12.65 -33.66 -5.32
CA ALA A 90 12.97 -34.87 -6.08
C ALA A 90 11.73 -35.41 -6.82
N ALA A 91 11.97 -35.93 -8.03
CA ALA A 91 10.93 -36.70 -8.73
C ALA A 91 10.86 -38.11 -8.13
N PRO A 92 9.66 -38.68 -7.86
CA PRO A 92 9.54 -40.07 -7.44
C PRO A 92 10.08 -41.02 -8.51
N ASP A 93 11.00 -41.86 -8.15
CA ASP A 93 11.62 -42.90 -9.01
C ASP A 93 11.23 -44.34 -8.61
N VAL A 94 10.44 -44.44 -7.54
CA VAL A 94 9.91 -45.69 -7.02
C VAL A 94 8.41 -45.64 -6.83
N ALA A 95 7.74 -46.79 -6.97
CA ALA A 95 6.30 -46.92 -6.70
C ALA A 95 6.06 -47.66 -5.38
N VAL A 96 4.96 -47.33 -4.72
CA VAL A 96 4.49 -48.05 -3.54
C VAL A 96 3.62 -49.24 -3.99
N VAL A 97 4.03 -50.45 -3.57
CA VAL A 97 3.28 -51.68 -3.81
C VAL A 97 2.79 -52.26 -2.47
N ALA A 98 1.94 -53.27 -2.49
CA ALA A 98 1.43 -53.91 -1.28
C ALA A 98 2.57 -54.33 -0.33
N GLY A 99 2.43 -53.97 0.96
CA GLY A 99 3.44 -54.23 2.01
C GLY A 99 4.73 -53.42 1.91
N SER A 100 4.75 -52.35 1.11
CA SER A 100 5.87 -51.42 1.01
C SER A 100 5.51 -49.99 1.42
N ALA A 101 6.53 -49.22 1.73
CA ALA A 101 6.48 -47.80 2.04
C ALA A 101 7.67 -47.08 1.41
N VAL A 102 7.50 -45.78 1.13
CA VAL A 102 8.58 -44.90 0.68
C VAL A 102 8.71 -43.78 1.68
N ARG A 103 9.90 -43.57 2.26
CA ARG A 103 10.14 -42.41 3.12
C ARG A 103 9.95 -41.15 2.29
N ILE A 104 9.20 -40.19 2.82
CA ILE A 104 8.82 -38.97 2.08
C ILE A 104 8.93 -37.74 2.98
N ALA A 105 9.54 -36.68 2.45
CA ALA A 105 9.63 -35.41 3.13
C ALA A 105 8.37 -34.57 2.87
N THR A 106 8.05 -33.66 3.80
CA THR A 106 6.98 -32.65 3.64
C THR A 106 7.14 -31.87 2.34
N GLY A 107 6.07 -31.74 1.57
CA GLY A 107 6.06 -31.07 0.27
C GLY A 107 6.59 -31.88 -0.90
N ALA A 108 7.17 -33.07 -0.67
CA ALA A 108 7.60 -33.95 -1.74
C ALA A 108 6.40 -34.57 -2.49
N ARG A 109 6.57 -34.72 -3.80
CA ARG A 109 5.54 -35.30 -4.67
C ARG A 109 5.26 -36.74 -4.27
N LEU A 110 3.97 -37.09 -4.21
CA LEU A 110 3.54 -38.43 -3.86
C LEU A 110 3.99 -39.45 -4.94
N PRO A 111 4.59 -40.59 -4.57
CA PRO A 111 4.95 -41.63 -5.52
C PRO A 111 3.72 -42.40 -6.03
N ASP A 112 3.84 -43.00 -7.21
CA ASP A 112 2.79 -43.81 -7.77
C ASP A 112 2.46 -45.00 -6.83
N GLY A 113 1.16 -45.32 -6.74
CA GLY A 113 0.63 -46.40 -5.92
C GLY A 113 0.42 -46.04 -4.44
N ALA A 114 0.92 -44.91 -3.96
CA ALA A 114 0.62 -44.39 -2.63
C ALA A 114 -0.73 -43.61 -2.65
N ASP A 115 -1.55 -43.81 -1.65
CA ASP A 115 -2.81 -43.08 -1.43
C ASP A 115 -2.95 -42.50 -0.02
N ALA A 116 -1.90 -42.65 0.82
CA ALA A 116 -1.79 -42.04 2.14
C ALA A 116 -0.33 -41.81 2.53
N VAL A 117 -0.13 -40.92 3.50
CA VAL A 117 1.16 -40.76 4.19
C VAL A 117 0.93 -40.96 5.67
N VAL A 118 1.72 -41.87 6.30
CA VAL A 118 1.76 -42.00 7.75
C VAL A 118 2.85 -41.10 8.31
N PRO A 119 2.53 -40.18 9.27
CA PRO A 119 3.52 -39.32 9.87
C PRO A 119 4.60 -40.11 10.63
N VAL A 120 5.85 -39.59 10.70
CA VAL A 120 6.93 -40.25 11.45
C VAL A 120 6.56 -40.56 12.89
N GLU A 121 5.77 -39.69 13.52
CA GLU A 121 5.30 -39.83 14.92
C GLU A 121 4.45 -41.08 15.17
N ALA A 122 3.78 -41.58 14.13
CA ALA A 122 2.95 -42.78 14.17
C ALA A 122 3.73 -44.03 13.75
N THR A 123 5.07 -43.92 13.60
CA THR A 123 5.89 -45.02 13.12
C THR A 123 7.10 -45.32 14.01
N THR A 124 7.59 -46.57 13.96
CA THR A 124 8.88 -47.00 14.53
C THR A 124 9.73 -47.60 13.41
N PRO A 125 10.83 -46.95 12.99
CA PRO A 125 11.70 -47.47 11.94
C PRO A 125 12.56 -48.66 12.45
N LEU A 126 12.93 -49.57 11.49
CA LEU A 126 13.85 -50.70 11.73
C LEU A 126 15.05 -50.63 10.78
N ASP A 127 16.22 -50.95 11.29
CA ASP A 127 17.41 -51.12 10.44
C ASP A 127 17.43 -52.51 9.73
N SER A 128 18.43 -52.73 8.90
CA SER A 128 18.62 -54.00 8.19
C SER A 128 18.91 -55.21 9.11
N ALA A 129 19.37 -54.95 10.36
CA ALA A 129 19.55 -55.97 11.39
C ALA A 129 18.29 -56.14 12.26
N ARG A 130 17.14 -55.51 11.88
CA ARG A 130 15.84 -55.49 12.57
C ARG A 130 15.88 -54.87 13.97
N ARG A 131 16.85 -53.98 14.23
CA ARG A 131 16.88 -53.23 15.48
C ARG A 131 15.92 -52.02 15.35
N LEU A 132 15.10 -51.85 16.38
CA LEU A 132 14.17 -50.70 16.45
C LEU A 132 14.97 -49.42 16.67
N TRP A 133 14.60 -48.40 15.91
CA TRP A 133 14.99 -47.02 16.17
C TRP A 133 13.92 -46.33 17.04
N PRO A 134 14.21 -45.17 17.63
CA PRO A 134 13.20 -44.43 18.39
C PRO A 134 11.97 -44.15 17.55
N ARG A 135 10.77 -44.32 18.16
CA ARG A 135 9.51 -43.95 17.56
C ARG A 135 9.49 -42.43 17.28
N GLY A 136 8.89 -42.03 16.18
CA GLY A 136 8.83 -40.62 15.79
C GLY A 136 10.15 -40.03 15.37
N ARG A 137 11.18 -40.90 15.07
CA ARG A 137 12.44 -40.42 14.57
C ARG A 137 12.24 -39.66 13.27
N ASP A 138 12.77 -38.44 13.23
CA ASP A 138 12.69 -37.57 12.06
C ASP A 138 13.25 -38.27 10.78
N ALA A 139 12.88 -37.74 9.62
CA ALA A 139 13.30 -38.26 8.33
C ALA A 139 14.79 -38.04 8.03
N SER A 140 15.59 -37.56 8.99
CA SER A 140 17.01 -37.32 8.83
C SER A 140 17.84 -38.65 9.01
N GLY A 141 18.96 -38.74 8.33
CA GLY A 141 19.87 -39.87 8.43
C GLY A 141 19.54 -41.04 7.49
N PRO A 142 20.12 -42.25 7.73
CA PRO A 142 20.01 -43.38 6.82
C PRO A 142 18.55 -43.82 6.65
N VAL A 143 18.23 -44.32 5.44
CA VAL A 143 16.91 -44.89 5.15
C VAL A 143 16.74 -46.18 5.93
N PRO A 144 15.65 -46.38 6.71
CA PRO A 144 15.41 -47.64 7.41
C PRO A 144 15.08 -48.76 6.41
N ALA A 145 15.27 -50.01 6.80
CA ALA A 145 14.87 -51.16 5.97
C ALA A 145 13.36 -51.39 6.00
N ALA A 146 12.71 -51.04 7.11
CA ALA A 146 11.27 -51.16 7.29
C ALA A 146 10.78 -50.12 8.30
N CYS A 147 9.47 -49.93 8.37
CA CYS A 147 8.80 -49.14 9.42
C CYS A 147 7.59 -49.93 9.97
N LEU A 148 7.40 -49.82 11.28
CA LEU A 148 6.20 -50.30 11.98
C LEU A 148 5.18 -49.15 12.02
N VAL A 149 3.99 -49.38 11.52
CA VAL A 149 2.87 -48.43 11.56
C VAL A 149 1.95 -48.83 12.70
N HIS A 150 1.69 -47.92 13.64
CA HIS A 150 1.02 -48.21 14.90
C HIS A 150 -0.51 -47.90 14.88
N GLU A 151 -1.00 -47.24 13.83
CA GLU A 151 -2.42 -46.90 13.69
C GLU A 151 -2.87 -46.91 12.24
N PRO A 152 -4.17 -47.16 11.97
CA PRO A 152 -4.69 -47.10 10.59
C PRO A 152 -4.61 -45.70 10.05
N VAL A 153 -4.24 -45.55 8.76
CA VAL A 153 -4.24 -44.27 8.05
C VAL A 153 -5.32 -44.34 6.96
N PRO A 154 -6.27 -43.41 6.94
CA PRO A 154 -7.30 -43.41 5.92
C PRO A 154 -6.74 -42.99 4.54
N PRO A 155 -7.38 -43.40 3.42
CA PRO A 155 -7.05 -42.87 2.11
C PRO A 155 -7.09 -41.34 2.10
N GLY A 156 -6.09 -40.68 1.51
CA GLY A 156 -5.90 -39.22 1.52
C GLY A 156 -5.27 -38.68 2.80
N GLY A 157 -5.00 -39.55 3.82
CA GLY A 157 -4.37 -39.13 5.07
C GLY A 157 -3.03 -38.45 4.83
N SER A 158 -2.83 -37.29 5.42
CA SER A 158 -1.61 -36.44 5.30
C SER A 158 -1.16 -36.16 3.87
N ILE A 159 -2.09 -36.10 2.90
CA ILE A 159 -1.85 -35.69 1.52
C ILE A 159 -2.51 -34.33 1.24
N ARG A 160 -1.77 -33.41 0.63
CA ARG A 160 -2.34 -32.23 -0.02
C ARG A 160 -2.62 -32.55 -1.48
N ALA A 161 -3.90 -32.49 -1.89
CA ALA A 161 -4.25 -32.72 -3.28
C ALA A 161 -3.73 -31.59 -4.20
N ALA A 162 -3.45 -31.91 -5.46
CA ALA A 162 -3.14 -30.88 -6.45
C ALA A 162 -4.25 -29.85 -6.50
N GLY A 163 -3.89 -28.56 -6.54
CA GLY A 163 -4.87 -27.48 -6.63
C GLY A 163 -5.75 -27.27 -5.39
N SER A 164 -5.45 -27.92 -4.25
CA SER A 164 -6.29 -27.82 -3.04
C SER A 164 -6.35 -26.40 -2.46
N ASP A 165 -5.39 -25.54 -2.75
CA ASP A 165 -5.40 -24.12 -2.41
C ASP A 165 -5.88 -23.29 -3.60
N LEU A 166 -5.35 -23.55 -4.80
CA LEU A 166 -5.59 -22.78 -6.01
C LEU A 166 -5.40 -23.63 -7.28
N GLU A 167 -6.34 -23.57 -8.20
CA GLU A 167 -6.21 -24.22 -9.49
C GLU A 167 -5.55 -23.32 -10.56
N ALA A 168 -4.83 -23.91 -11.51
CA ALA A 168 -4.31 -23.19 -12.66
C ALA A 168 -5.45 -22.50 -13.42
N GLY A 169 -5.24 -21.27 -13.87
CA GLY A 169 -6.26 -20.44 -14.52
C GLY A 169 -7.16 -19.66 -13.55
N ALA A 170 -7.08 -19.90 -12.25
CA ALA A 170 -7.82 -19.11 -11.26
C ALA A 170 -7.39 -17.64 -11.26
N VAL A 171 -8.33 -16.74 -11.06
CA VAL A 171 -8.08 -15.30 -10.94
C VAL A 171 -7.42 -15.03 -9.61
N LEU A 172 -6.19 -14.50 -9.64
CA LEU A 172 -5.42 -14.10 -8.46
C LEU A 172 -5.75 -12.68 -8.03
N LEU A 173 -5.65 -11.75 -8.96
CA LEU A 173 -5.88 -10.33 -8.72
C LEU A 173 -6.65 -9.73 -9.89
N ARG A 174 -7.50 -8.76 -9.60
CA ARG A 174 -8.19 -7.93 -10.59
C ARG A 174 -7.45 -6.62 -10.83
N PRO A 175 -7.72 -5.88 -11.93
CA PRO A 175 -7.21 -4.52 -12.11
C PRO A 175 -7.58 -3.61 -10.94
N GLY A 176 -6.73 -2.63 -10.63
CA GLY A 176 -6.93 -1.64 -9.56
C GLY A 176 -6.55 -2.12 -8.17
N ILE A 177 -6.01 -3.34 -8.02
CA ILE A 177 -5.57 -3.88 -6.73
C ILE A 177 -4.11 -3.51 -6.45
N ALA A 178 -3.85 -3.04 -5.22
CA ALA A 178 -2.49 -2.79 -4.77
C ALA A 178 -1.75 -4.10 -4.50
N MET A 179 -0.54 -4.22 -5.05
CA MET A 179 0.38 -5.33 -4.83
C MET A 179 0.96 -5.25 -3.41
N THR A 180 0.30 -5.89 -2.47
CA THR A 180 0.82 -6.10 -1.11
C THR A 180 1.88 -7.20 -1.10
N ALA A 181 2.64 -7.35 0.01
CA ALA A 181 3.58 -8.47 0.17
C ALA A 181 2.87 -9.82 -0.01
N ALA A 182 1.65 -9.98 0.54
CA ALA A 182 0.85 -11.19 0.36
C ALA A 182 0.43 -11.41 -1.11
N ALA A 183 0.05 -10.33 -1.83
CA ALA A 183 -0.27 -10.41 -3.26
C ALA A 183 0.95 -10.81 -4.10
N VAL A 184 2.14 -10.26 -3.81
CA VAL A 184 3.40 -10.67 -4.46
C VAL A 184 3.68 -12.15 -4.21
N THR A 185 3.53 -12.62 -2.95
CA THR A 185 3.71 -14.03 -2.60
C THR A 185 2.76 -14.95 -3.36
N LEU A 186 1.46 -14.59 -3.43
CA LEU A 186 0.44 -15.36 -4.13
C LEU A 186 0.76 -15.45 -5.63
N VAL A 187 1.02 -14.31 -6.26
CA VAL A 187 1.27 -14.21 -7.71
C VAL A 187 2.54 -14.96 -8.10
N ALA A 188 3.63 -14.80 -7.34
CA ALA A 188 4.89 -15.53 -7.56
C ALA A 188 4.70 -17.03 -7.33
N GLY A 189 4.01 -17.44 -6.24
CA GLY A 189 3.73 -18.85 -5.93
C GLY A 189 2.87 -19.53 -7.00
N ALA A 190 1.98 -18.78 -7.64
CA ALA A 190 1.16 -19.25 -8.75
C ALA A 190 1.89 -19.25 -10.12
N GLY A 191 3.23 -19.03 -10.13
CA GLY A 191 4.10 -19.14 -11.30
C GLY A 191 4.07 -17.91 -12.24
N VAL A 192 3.57 -16.77 -11.78
CA VAL A 192 3.53 -15.52 -12.57
C VAL A 192 4.79 -14.71 -12.29
N ASP A 193 5.66 -14.59 -13.28
CA ASP A 193 6.96 -13.92 -13.20
C ASP A 193 6.90 -12.41 -13.43
N GLU A 194 5.92 -11.95 -14.24
CA GLU A 194 5.70 -10.55 -14.55
C GLU A 194 4.22 -10.18 -14.41
N VAL A 195 3.96 -8.94 -14.01
CA VAL A 195 2.62 -8.35 -13.92
C VAL A 195 2.54 -7.05 -14.70
N LEU A 196 1.39 -6.78 -15.31
CA LEU A 196 1.08 -5.47 -15.88
C LEU A 196 0.53 -4.57 -14.78
N VAL A 197 1.17 -3.44 -14.57
CA VAL A 197 0.80 -2.47 -13.54
C VAL A 197 0.70 -1.07 -14.14
N HIS A 198 -0.04 -0.18 -13.48
CA HIS A 198 0.04 1.24 -13.80
C HIS A 198 1.44 1.75 -13.46
N ARG A 199 2.05 2.56 -14.35
CA ARG A 199 3.31 3.21 -14.00
C ARG A 199 3.09 4.24 -12.89
N ARG A 200 4.14 4.58 -12.16
CA ARG A 200 4.06 5.62 -11.14
C ARG A 200 3.86 6.99 -11.80
N PRO A 201 2.88 7.80 -11.35
CA PRO A 201 2.73 9.17 -11.83
C PRO A 201 3.98 10.00 -11.51
N ARG A 202 4.49 10.72 -12.50
CA ARG A 202 5.62 11.62 -12.33
C ARG A 202 5.13 13.02 -12.02
N VAL A 203 5.51 13.55 -10.86
CA VAL A 203 5.00 14.80 -10.33
C VAL A 203 6.15 15.78 -10.13
N ALA A 204 6.18 16.83 -10.94
CA ALA A 204 7.18 17.89 -10.83
C ALA A 204 6.81 18.86 -9.71
N VAL A 205 7.77 19.23 -8.88
CA VAL A 205 7.57 20.12 -7.71
C VAL A 205 8.50 21.32 -7.86
N LEU A 206 7.92 22.53 -7.83
CA LEU A 206 8.59 23.82 -7.89
C LEU A 206 8.22 24.66 -6.68
N ALA A 207 9.20 25.14 -5.93
CA ALA A 207 9.03 26.22 -4.95
C ALA A 207 9.27 27.57 -5.60
N THR A 208 8.59 28.63 -5.17
CA THR A 208 8.81 29.99 -5.66
C THR A 208 8.90 31.02 -4.55
N GLY A 209 9.65 32.06 -4.75
CA GLY A 209 9.81 33.22 -3.86
C GLY A 209 11.26 33.69 -3.78
N ASP A 210 11.45 35.00 -3.92
CA ASP A 210 12.77 35.63 -3.80
C ASP A 210 13.38 35.50 -2.39
N GLU A 211 12.52 35.25 -1.37
CA GLU A 211 12.96 35.00 -0.01
C GLU A 211 13.37 33.55 0.23
N VAL A 212 12.99 32.60 -0.63
CA VAL A 212 13.16 31.17 -0.37
C VAL A 212 14.60 30.72 -0.65
N ARG A 213 15.20 30.01 0.28
CA ARG A 213 16.57 29.46 0.18
C ARG A 213 16.56 27.96 0.40
N ALA A 214 17.39 27.25 -0.34
CA ALA A 214 17.55 25.81 -0.14
C ALA A 214 18.04 25.52 1.28
N PRO A 215 17.61 24.44 1.92
CA PRO A 215 18.07 24.04 3.25
C PRO A 215 19.61 23.99 3.31
N GLY A 216 20.18 24.60 4.36
CA GLY A 216 21.64 24.70 4.55
C GLY A 216 22.31 25.89 3.85
N GLN A 217 21.61 26.63 3.01
CA GLN A 217 22.15 27.85 2.40
C GLN A 217 22.03 29.05 3.34
N PRO A 218 22.93 30.04 3.25
CA PRO A 218 22.80 31.28 4.03
C PRO A 218 21.48 32.01 3.71
N LEU A 219 20.77 32.43 4.78
CA LEU A 219 19.46 33.06 4.63
C LEU A 219 19.56 34.53 4.21
N GLY A 220 20.67 35.21 4.54
CA GLY A 220 20.77 36.65 4.38
C GLY A 220 19.85 37.39 5.36
N GLU A 221 19.46 38.63 5.01
CA GLU A 221 18.65 39.49 5.89
C GLU A 221 17.15 39.20 5.83
N ALA A 222 16.67 38.60 4.70
CA ALA A 222 15.23 38.39 4.46
C ALA A 222 14.88 36.98 3.96
N GLY A 223 15.85 36.06 3.93
CA GLY A 223 15.62 34.70 3.44
C GLY A 223 14.99 33.79 4.47
N ILE A 224 14.20 32.82 3.97
CA ILE A 224 13.61 31.73 4.75
C ILE A 224 14.01 30.37 4.14
N PRO A 225 14.16 29.31 4.96
CA PRO A 225 14.42 27.98 4.40
C PRO A 225 13.22 27.44 3.61
N ASP A 226 13.49 26.79 2.48
CA ASP A 226 12.45 26.06 1.72
C ASP A 226 11.97 24.85 2.53
N ALA A 227 10.76 24.94 3.05
CA ALA A 227 10.05 23.82 3.68
C ALA A 227 9.14 23.08 2.69
N ASN A 228 8.63 23.79 1.68
CA ASN A 228 7.63 23.26 0.76
C ASN A 228 8.22 22.31 -0.28
N GLY A 229 9.32 22.64 -0.92
CA GLY A 229 9.93 21.80 -1.94
C GLY A 229 10.23 20.38 -1.41
N PRO A 230 11.04 20.22 -0.36
CA PRO A 230 11.30 18.92 0.25
C PRO A 230 10.04 18.24 0.79
N GLY A 231 9.16 18.99 1.49
CA GLY A 231 7.93 18.45 2.08
C GLY A 231 6.96 17.90 1.03
N LEU A 232 6.70 18.67 -0.03
CA LEU A 232 5.80 18.26 -1.11
C LEU A 232 6.35 17.06 -1.89
N ARG A 233 7.67 16.99 -2.13
CA ARG A 233 8.29 15.80 -2.76
C ARG A 233 8.13 14.56 -1.90
N ALA A 234 8.27 14.68 -0.59
CA ALA A 234 8.02 13.58 0.34
C ALA A 234 6.53 13.14 0.30
N LEU A 235 5.59 14.09 0.28
CA LEU A 235 4.16 13.81 0.15
C LEU A 235 3.80 13.15 -1.19
N VAL A 236 4.41 13.57 -2.31
CA VAL A 236 4.26 12.93 -3.62
C VAL A 236 4.68 11.46 -3.54
N THR A 237 5.84 11.18 -2.96
CA THR A 237 6.36 9.81 -2.80
C THR A 237 5.44 8.97 -1.92
N ALA A 238 4.98 9.53 -0.80
CA ALA A 238 4.02 8.86 0.10
C ALA A 238 2.65 8.61 -0.56
N ALA A 239 2.25 9.44 -1.52
CA ALA A 239 1.03 9.23 -2.31
C ALA A 239 1.19 8.18 -3.43
N GLY A 240 2.40 7.65 -3.65
CA GLY A 240 2.71 6.65 -4.67
C GLY A 240 3.23 7.21 -6.00
N GLY A 241 3.53 8.52 -6.07
CA GLY A 241 4.13 9.19 -7.22
C GLY A 241 5.66 9.17 -7.22
N GLU A 242 6.26 9.51 -8.35
CA GLU A 242 7.69 9.81 -8.53
C GLU A 242 7.87 11.34 -8.56
N ALA A 243 8.59 11.89 -7.59
CA ALA A 243 8.80 13.32 -7.49
C ALA A 243 9.98 13.78 -8.41
N ILE A 244 9.73 14.79 -9.24
CA ILE A 244 10.75 15.49 -10.05
C ILE A 244 11.03 16.84 -9.37
N ASP A 245 12.26 17.05 -8.93
CA ASP A 245 12.67 18.30 -8.29
C ASP A 245 12.98 19.37 -9.35
N LEU A 246 12.21 20.45 -9.35
CA LEU A 246 12.47 21.63 -10.19
C LEU A 246 13.25 22.73 -9.43
N GLY A 247 13.49 22.55 -8.14
CA GLY A 247 14.22 23.52 -7.29
C GLY A 247 13.34 24.71 -6.90
N ILE A 248 13.99 25.86 -6.73
CA ILE A 248 13.37 27.11 -6.30
C ILE A 248 13.48 28.11 -7.46
N ALA A 249 12.34 28.66 -7.89
CA ALA A 249 12.31 29.77 -8.84
C ALA A 249 12.30 31.12 -8.09
N THR A 250 12.89 32.11 -8.69
CA THR A 250 12.69 33.53 -8.33
C THR A 250 11.29 33.98 -8.72
N ASP A 251 10.86 35.15 -8.23
CA ASP A 251 9.60 35.80 -8.63
C ASP A 251 9.72 36.46 -10.04
N ASP A 252 10.43 35.79 -10.94
CA ASP A 252 10.59 36.11 -12.35
C ASP A 252 9.87 35.11 -13.22
N ILE A 253 9.05 35.61 -14.17
CA ILE A 253 8.18 34.78 -15.01
C ILE A 253 9.01 33.84 -15.93
N ASP A 254 10.15 34.29 -16.41
CA ASP A 254 10.98 33.51 -17.32
C ASP A 254 11.69 32.36 -16.59
N ASP A 255 12.17 32.60 -15.35
CA ASP A 255 12.73 31.51 -14.51
C ASP A 255 11.67 30.46 -14.18
N VAL A 256 10.47 30.88 -13.78
CA VAL A 256 9.33 29.98 -13.52
C VAL A 256 9.00 29.17 -14.78
N LEU A 257 8.89 29.81 -15.95
CA LEU A 257 8.57 29.13 -17.23
C LEU A 257 9.65 28.13 -17.65
N VAL A 258 10.93 28.48 -17.52
CA VAL A 258 12.05 27.59 -17.85
C VAL A 258 11.96 26.30 -17.01
N ARG A 259 11.72 26.43 -15.70
CA ARG A 259 11.61 25.28 -14.80
C ARG A 259 10.39 24.44 -15.09
N ILE A 260 9.23 25.06 -15.31
CA ILE A 260 8.01 24.33 -15.68
C ILE A 260 8.22 23.56 -16.99
N ARG A 261 8.79 24.18 -18.03
CA ARG A 261 9.09 23.50 -19.29
C ARG A 261 10.06 22.33 -19.12
N ARG A 262 11.04 22.44 -18.19
CA ARG A 262 11.90 21.33 -17.82
C ARG A 262 11.10 20.16 -17.21
N GLY A 263 10.15 20.43 -16.33
CA GLY A 263 9.26 19.41 -15.77
C GLY A 263 8.40 18.72 -16.83
N LEU A 264 7.79 19.50 -17.72
CA LEU A 264 7.00 18.98 -18.85
C LEU A 264 7.86 18.12 -19.79
N GLY A 265 9.05 18.60 -20.14
CA GLY A 265 10.02 17.87 -20.98
C GLY A 265 10.55 16.61 -20.33
N ALA A 266 10.60 16.55 -18.98
CA ALA A 266 10.92 15.36 -18.23
C ALA A 266 9.75 14.35 -18.17
N GLY A 267 8.61 14.62 -18.78
CA GLY A 267 7.46 13.74 -18.85
C GLY A 267 6.61 13.73 -17.58
N ALA A 268 6.52 14.87 -16.88
CA ALA A 268 5.64 15.01 -15.73
C ALA A 268 4.17 14.77 -16.12
N ASP A 269 3.42 14.10 -15.25
CA ASP A 269 1.97 13.90 -15.35
C ASP A 269 1.20 14.96 -14.56
N ALA A 270 1.86 15.52 -13.55
CA ALA A 270 1.38 16.64 -12.78
C ALA A 270 2.53 17.58 -12.42
N LEU A 271 2.18 18.84 -12.20
CA LEU A 271 3.09 19.91 -11.74
C LEU A 271 2.49 20.55 -10.50
N ILE A 272 3.28 20.66 -9.45
CA ILE A 272 2.95 21.38 -8.22
C ILE A 272 3.85 22.62 -8.16
N VAL A 273 3.24 23.80 -8.05
CA VAL A 273 3.95 25.04 -7.74
C VAL A 273 3.51 25.52 -6.37
N SER A 274 4.44 25.75 -5.47
CA SER A 274 4.18 26.25 -4.12
C SER A 274 4.70 27.68 -3.96
N GLY A 275 3.80 28.59 -3.59
CA GLY A 275 4.02 30.03 -3.57
C GLY A 275 3.43 30.70 -4.81
N GLY A 276 3.36 32.02 -4.83
CA GLY A 276 2.90 32.80 -5.98
C GLY A 276 1.47 32.55 -6.48
N VAL A 277 0.56 31.98 -5.66
CA VAL A 277 -0.83 31.67 -6.00
C VAL A 277 -1.84 32.51 -5.20
N SER A 278 -1.44 33.68 -4.75
CA SER A 278 -2.31 34.61 -4.03
C SER A 278 -3.03 35.54 -5.01
N VAL A 279 -4.08 36.21 -4.55
CA VAL A 279 -4.82 37.24 -5.33
C VAL A 279 -4.06 38.57 -5.48
N GLY A 280 -2.75 38.58 -5.29
CA GLY A 280 -1.91 39.76 -5.42
C GLY A 280 -1.63 40.17 -6.86
N PRO A 281 -1.33 41.44 -7.12
CA PRO A 281 -1.05 41.95 -8.47
C PRO A 281 0.28 41.43 -9.09
N TYR A 282 1.07 40.68 -8.32
CA TYR A 282 2.39 40.15 -8.71
C TYR A 282 2.39 38.61 -8.78
N ASP A 283 1.28 38.01 -9.21
CA ASP A 283 1.19 36.55 -9.28
C ASP A 283 1.86 36.01 -10.56
N VAL A 284 3.20 35.98 -10.54
CA VAL A 284 4.07 35.49 -11.64
C VAL A 284 3.72 34.06 -12.01
N VAL A 285 3.38 33.22 -11.01
CA VAL A 285 3.07 31.78 -11.22
C VAL A 285 1.81 31.62 -12.05
N LYS A 286 0.76 32.37 -11.73
CA LYS A 286 -0.50 32.34 -12.50
C LYS A 286 -0.22 32.73 -13.96
N THR A 287 0.47 33.86 -14.18
CA THR A 287 0.81 34.36 -15.53
C THR A 287 1.67 33.36 -16.28
N ALA A 288 2.67 32.74 -15.63
CA ALA A 288 3.51 31.72 -16.26
C ALA A 288 2.68 30.49 -16.69
N ILE A 289 1.78 30.00 -15.84
CA ILE A 289 0.94 28.86 -16.16
C ILE A 289 -0.05 29.18 -17.29
N GLU A 290 -0.63 30.37 -17.32
CA GLU A 290 -1.53 30.80 -18.40
C GLU A 290 -0.87 30.82 -19.79
N THR A 291 0.46 30.87 -19.87
CA THR A 291 1.18 30.76 -21.15
C THR A 291 1.35 29.32 -21.66
N ILE A 292 1.17 28.32 -20.80
CA ILE A 292 1.39 26.90 -21.14
C ILE A 292 0.12 26.05 -21.04
N GLY A 293 -0.92 26.58 -20.44
CA GLY A 293 -2.17 25.85 -20.22
C GLY A 293 -3.27 26.75 -19.71
N ARG A 294 -4.28 26.14 -19.13
CA ARG A 294 -5.38 26.85 -18.46
C ARG A 294 -5.29 26.57 -16.96
N ILE A 295 -5.41 27.61 -16.15
CA ILE A 295 -5.48 27.50 -14.70
C ILE A 295 -6.60 28.39 -14.18
N ASP A 296 -7.38 27.86 -13.25
CA ASP A 296 -8.42 28.59 -12.55
C ASP A 296 -7.99 28.78 -11.08
N LEU A 297 -8.08 30.02 -10.59
CA LEU A 297 -7.81 30.31 -9.18
C LEU A 297 -9.12 30.14 -8.39
N TRP A 298 -9.14 29.17 -7.49
CA TRP A 298 -10.29 28.87 -6.67
C TRP A 298 -10.12 29.40 -5.25
N ARG A 299 -11.21 29.90 -4.70
CA ARG A 299 -11.33 30.16 -3.27
C ARG A 299 -12.12 29.02 -2.65
N VAL A 300 -11.42 28.08 -2.03
CA VAL A 300 -12.05 26.91 -1.41
C VAL A 300 -12.45 27.21 0.02
N ALA A 301 -13.59 26.68 0.47
CA ALA A 301 -14.11 26.81 1.83
C ALA A 301 -13.33 25.96 2.83
N VAL A 302 -12.01 26.16 2.93
CA VAL A 302 -11.07 25.38 3.75
C VAL A 302 -10.22 26.29 4.64
N GLN A 303 -9.78 25.73 5.77
CA GLN A 303 -8.84 26.36 6.71
C GLN A 303 -7.92 25.27 7.29
N PRO A 304 -6.56 25.44 7.11
CA PRO A 304 -5.89 26.42 6.26
C PRO A 304 -5.97 26.03 4.76
N GLY A 305 -5.58 26.94 3.85
CA GLY A 305 -5.46 26.63 2.42
C GLY A 305 -6.56 27.22 1.52
N LYS A 306 -7.19 28.35 1.91
CA LYS A 306 -8.25 29.00 1.14
C LYS A 306 -7.90 29.27 -0.35
N PRO A 307 -6.73 29.87 -0.71
CA PRO A 307 -6.34 29.97 -2.10
C PRO A 307 -5.84 28.61 -2.60
N PHE A 308 -6.35 28.18 -3.73
CA PHE A 308 -5.95 26.96 -4.42
C PHE A 308 -6.12 27.19 -5.92
N ALA A 309 -5.12 26.86 -6.71
CA ALA A 309 -5.20 26.95 -8.15
C ALA A 309 -5.13 25.55 -8.77
N PHE A 310 -6.00 25.31 -9.74
CA PHE A 310 -6.01 24.05 -10.49
C PHE A 310 -6.20 24.30 -11.97
N GLY A 311 -5.55 23.51 -12.80
CA GLY A 311 -5.66 23.60 -14.23
C GLY A 311 -5.02 22.42 -14.93
N VAL A 312 -4.91 22.55 -16.25
CA VAL A 312 -4.31 21.56 -17.14
C VAL A 312 -3.44 22.25 -18.19
N ALA A 313 -2.36 21.57 -18.59
CA ALA A 313 -1.55 21.96 -19.74
C ALA A 313 -1.50 20.83 -20.76
N ASP A 314 -1.33 21.20 -22.02
CA ASP A 314 -1.11 20.23 -23.08
C ASP A 314 0.24 19.53 -22.88
N ARG A 315 0.24 18.22 -23.04
CA ARG A 315 1.46 17.43 -22.97
C ARG A 315 2.29 17.63 -24.24
N PRO A 316 3.60 17.96 -24.13
CA PRO A 316 4.48 17.95 -25.28
C PRO A 316 4.46 16.59 -25.99
N GLY A 317 4.15 16.58 -27.30
CA GLY A 317 4.02 15.34 -28.05
C GLY A 317 2.64 14.68 -28.02
N GLY A 318 1.64 15.27 -27.33
CA GLY A 318 0.26 14.76 -27.26
C GLY A 318 0.03 13.78 -26.11
N GLY A 319 -1.22 13.31 -25.99
CA GLY A 319 -1.67 12.39 -24.94
C GLY A 319 -2.48 13.10 -23.84
N ALA A 320 -2.66 12.43 -22.70
CA ALA A 320 -3.39 12.99 -21.57
C ALA A 320 -2.75 14.28 -21.06
N PRO A 321 -3.55 15.29 -20.69
CA PRO A 321 -3.06 16.57 -20.21
C PRO A 321 -2.25 16.42 -18.92
N VAL A 322 -1.36 17.37 -18.67
CA VAL A 322 -0.59 17.48 -17.43
C VAL A 322 -1.43 18.28 -16.42
N LEU A 323 -1.64 17.73 -15.22
CA LEU A 323 -2.38 18.41 -14.16
C LEU A 323 -1.51 19.52 -13.54
N LEU A 324 -2.09 20.70 -13.33
CA LEU A 324 -1.39 21.85 -12.75
C LEU A 324 -2.00 22.21 -11.40
N PHE A 325 -1.16 22.22 -10.35
CA PHE A 325 -1.57 22.56 -8.99
C PHE A 325 -0.78 23.76 -8.49
N GLY A 326 -1.48 24.83 -8.13
CA GLY A 326 -0.91 25.94 -7.39
C GLY A 326 -1.29 25.87 -5.91
N LEU A 327 -0.32 25.69 -5.05
CA LEU A 327 -0.52 25.54 -3.61
C LEU A 327 -0.06 26.78 -2.85
N PRO A 328 -0.67 27.08 -1.67
CA PRO A 328 -0.24 28.21 -0.84
C PRO A 328 1.23 28.17 -0.45
N GLY A 329 1.88 29.33 -0.28
CA GLY A 329 3.25 29.41 0.21
C GLY A 329 3.42 28.97 1.68
N ASN A 330 2.40 29.12 2.54
CA ASN A 330 2.46 28.63 3.93
C ASN A 330 2.50 27.10 3.99
N PRO A 331 3.49 26.49 4.66
CA PRO A 331 3.75 25.05 4.59
C PRO A 331 2.58 24.17 5.05
N VAL A 332 1.91 24.54 6.13
CA VAL A 332 0.75 23.78 6.62
C VAL A 332 -0.42 23.87 5.65
N SER A 333 -0.65 25.05 5.04
CA SER A 333 -1.66 25.21 4.01
C SER A 333 -1.36 24.35 2.78
N SER A 334 -0.10 24.32 2.34
CA SER A 334 0.38 23.47 1.25
C SER A 334 0.14 21.99 1.54
N ALA A 335 0.51 21.51 2.73
CA ALA A 335 0.31 20.12 3.13
C ALA A 335 -1.18 19.75 3.19
N VAL A 336 -2.04 20.58 3.77
CA VAL A 336 -3.48 20.31 3.85
C VAL A 336 -4.11 20.33 2.46
N THR A 337 -3.81 21.30 1.60
CA THR A 337 -4.33 21.31 0.23
C THR A 337 -3.80 20.17 -0.62
N PHE A 338 -2.57 19.74 -0.40
CA PHE A 338 -2.02 18.52 -0.99
C PHE A 338 -2.87 17.29 -0.61
N GLU A 339 -3.14 17.08 0.67
CA GLU A 339 -3.95 15.93 1.14
C GLU A 339 -5.37 15.94 0.58
N LEU A 340 -5.97 17.13 0.41
CA LEU A 340 -7.34 17.26 -0.07
C LEU A 340 -7.50 17.06 -1.58
N PHE A 341 -6.51 17.49 -2.39
CA PHE A 341 -6.67 17.62 -3.83
C PHE A 341 -5.58 16.90 -4.63
N VAL A 342 -4.30 17.07 -4.25
CA VAL A 342 -3.18 16.52 -5.01
C VAL A 342 -3.01 15.03 -4.76
N ARG A 343 -3.06 14.59 -3.49
CA ARG A 343 -2.95 13.17 -3.14
C ARG A 343 -4.03 12.32 -3.82
N PRO A 344 -5.33 12.67 -3.78
CA PRO A 344 -6.35 11.94 -4.53
C PRO A 344 -6.10 11.88 -6.03
N ALA A 345 -5.60 12.97 -6.63
CA ALA A 345 -5.25 12.99 -8.05
C ALA A 345 -4.07 12.06 -8.37
N ILE A 346 -2.99 12.08 -7.56
CA ILE A 346 -1.85 11.15 -7.74
C ILE A 346 -2.32 9.70 -7.62
N ARG A 347 -3.20 9.39 -6.67
CA ARG A 347 -3.74 8.03 -6.50
C ARG A 347 -4.60 7.62 -7.69
N SER A 348 -5.43 8.52 -8.23
CA SER A 348 -6.20 8.28 -9.46
C SER A 348 -5.28 8.06 -10.67
N LEU A 349 -4.28 8.91 -10.87
CA LEU A 349 -3.27 8.75 -11.91
C LEU A 349 -2.51 7.41 -11.80
N ALA A 350 -2.31 6.89 -10.58
CA ALA A 350 -1.71 5.57 -10.32
C ALA A 350 -2.68 4.40 -10.54
N GLY A 351 -3.93 4.64 -10.94
CA GLY A 351 -4.95 3.61 -11.14
C GLY A 351 -5.56 3.05 -9.86
N ARG A 352 -5.46 3.75 -8.73
CA ARG A 352 -6.08 3.35 -7.47
C ARG A 352 -7.56 3.73 -7.42
N HIS A 353 -8.34 2.94 -6.68
CA HIS A 353 -9.75 3.23 -6.37
C HIS A 353 -9.94 3.84 -4.98
N ASP A 354 -9.04 3.60 -4.05
CA ASP A 354 -9.01 4.12 -2.69
C ASP A 354 -8.33 5.51 -2.63
N LEU A 355 -8.99 6.51 -3.17
CA LEU A 355 -8.40 7.84 -3.40
C LEU A 355 -8.24 8.66 -2.12
N LEU A 356 -9.16 8.52 -1.18
CA LEU A 356 -9.23 9.33 0.03
C LEU A 356 -8.64 8.61 1.24
N ARG A 357 -8.28 9.37 2.27
CA ARG A 357 -7.87 8.83 3.55
C ARG A 357 -9.04 8.12 4.23
N PRO A 358 -8.82 7.00 4.94
CA PRO A 358 -9.84 6.41 5.80
C PRO A 358 -10.30 7.42 6.85
N VAL A 359 -11.62 7.45 7.11
CA VAL A 359 -12.22 8.34 8.10
C VAL A 359 -12.52 7.53 9.35
N ASP A 360 -11.98 7.97 10.49
CA ASP A 360 -12.32 7.48 11.83
C ASP A 360 -13.16 8.52 12.56
N ARG A 361 -13.64 8.21 13.76
CA ARG A 361 -14.35 9.15 14.64
C ARG A 361 -13.46 9.48 15.83
N ALA A 362 -13.43 10.76 16.17
CA ALA A 362 -12.66 11.23 17.34
C ALA A 362 -13.49 12.12 18.25
N VAL A 363 -13.04 12.27 19.48
CA VAL A 363 -13.56 13.21 20.47
C VAL A 363 -12.47 14.20 20.84
N LEU A 364 -12.79 15.50 20.76
CA LEU A 364 -11.87 16.59 21.08
C LEU A 364 -11.61 16.64 22.59
N GLY A 365 -10.34 16.67 22.99
CA GLY A 365 -9.93 16.85 24.39
C GLY A 365 -10.06 18.30 24.89
N GLU A 366 -10.12 19.28 23.99
CA GLU A 366 -10.23 20.69 24.29
C GLU A 366 -11.19 21.40 23.33
N ALA A 367 -11.66 22.60 23.73
CA ALA A 367 -12.52 23.42 22.89
C ALA A 367 -11.73 24.07 21.74
N VAL A 368 -12.32 24.12 20.55
CA VAL A 368 -11.71 24.71 19.35
C VAL A 368 -12.59 25.76 18.71
N THR A 369 -11.95 26.73 18.04
CA THR A 369 -12.61 27.78 17.28
C THR A 369 -12.01 27.88 15.89
N LYS A 370 -12.80 28.29 14.89
CA LYS A 370 -12.34 28.48 13.51
C LYS A 370 -13.05 29.64 12.80
N SER A 371 -12.63 29.93 11.57
CA SER A 371 -13.30 30.93 10.74
C SER A 371 -14.66 30.42 10.25
N HIS A 372 -15.66 31.29 10.30
CA HIS A 372 -17.01 31.02 9.80
C HIS A 372 -17.01 30.54 8.33
N GLY A 373 -17.89 29.59 8.02
CA GLY A 373 -18.15 29.12 6.66
C GLY A 373 -17.00 28.39 5.98
N ARG A 374 -15.98 27.94 6.72
CA ARG A 374 -14.86 27.14 6.19
C ARG A 374 -14.73 25.82 6.96
N ARG A 375 -14.47 24.74 6.26
CA ARG A 375 -14.08 23.49 6.87
C ARG A 375 -12.66 23.59 7.42
N ALA A 376 -12.47 23.33 8.71
CA ALA A 376 -11.14 23.35 9.29
C ALA A 376 -10.56 21.95 9.41
N PHE A 377 -9.26 21.87 9.14
CA PHE A 377 -8.43 20.66 9.28
C PHE A 377 -7.38 20.95 10.37
N LEU A 378 -7.71 20.55 11.60
CA LEU A 378 -6.87 20.80 12.77
C LEU A 378 -5.87 19.67 12.94
N ARG A 379 -4.61 20.03 13.17
CA ARG A 379 -3.54 19.08 13.47
C ARG A 379 -3.74 18.56 14.89
N VAL A 380 -3.93 17.24 15.03
CA VAL A 380 -4.20 16.60 16.31
C VAL A 380 -3.29 15.41 16.54
N GLN A 381 -3.02 15.13 17.82
CA GLN A 381 -2.39 13.91 18.29
C GLN A 381 -3.44 13.02 18.96
N ALA A 382 -3.37 11.74 18.72
CA ALA A 382 -4.16 10.76 19.45
C ALA A 382 -3.56 10.55 20.84
N GLU A 383 -4.37 10.58 21.89
CA GLU A 383 -3.95 10.06 23.19
C GLU A 383 -3.66 8.57 23.04
N ARG A 384 -2.60 8.09 23.71
CA ARG A 384 -2.15 6.70 23.60
C ARG A 384 -2.07 6.05 24.94
N ASP A 385 -2.34 4.74 24.99
CA ASP A 385 -2.11 3.92 26.16
C ASP A 385 -0.64 3.52 26.32
N GLU A 386 -0.33 2.75 27.34
CA GLU A 386 1.04 2.28 27.65
C GLU A 386 1.64 1.41 26.54
N THR A 387 0.81 0.82 25.66
CA THR A 387 1.26 0.03 24.50
C THR A 387 1.51 0.88 23.25
N GLY A 388 1.20 2.19 23.31
CA GLY A 388 1.25 3.10 22.16
C GLY A 388 0.00 3.05 21.28
N ALA A 389 -1.04 2.30 21.63
CA ALA A 389 -2.30 2.26 20.88
C ALA A 389 -3.16 3.51 21.15
N PRO A 390 -3.88 4.04 20.14
CA PRO A 390 -4.77 5.17 20.33
C PRO A 390 -5.88 4.85 21.34
N LEU A 391 -6.00 5.67 22.37
CA LEU A 391 -7.07 5.57 23.36
C LEU A 391 -8.43 5.86 22.71
N ARG A 392 -9.40 5.00 23.02
CA ARG A 392 -10.79 5.17 22.57
C ARG A 392 -11.72 5.30 23.79
N ASP A 393 -12.75 6.10 23.65
CA ASP A 393 -13.79 6.21 24.65
C ASP A 393 -14.79 5.03 24.61
N GLY A 394 -15.79 5.02 25.51
CA GLY A 394 -16.81 3.98 25.58
C GLY A 394 -17.69 3.84 24.31
N HIS A 395 -17.59 4.75 23.36
CA HIS A 395 -18.26 4.72 22.05
C HIS A 395 -17.32 4.37 20.89
N GLY A 396 -16.07 3.96 21.17
CA GLY A 396 -15.06 3.59 20.18
C GLY A 396 -14.43 4.77 19.45
N ARG A 397 -14.64 6.04 19.89
CA ARG A 397 -14.05 7.24 19.30
C ARG A 397 -12.64 7.46 19.83
N VAL A 398 -11.72 7.86 18.95
CA VAL A 398 -10.33 8.19 19.32
C VAL A 398 -10.31 9.49 20.14
N ARG A 399 -9.61 9.50 21.28
CA ARG A 399 -9.38 10.71 22.04
C ARG A 399 -8.22 11.48 21.43
N VAL A 400 -8.44 12.76 21.09
CA VAL A 400 -7.43 13.59 20.42
C VAL A 400 -7.26 14.93 21.12
N GLN A 401 -6.02 15.45 21.07
CA GLN A 401 -5.65 16.80 21.53
C GLN A 401 -5.02 17.56 20.36
N LEU A 402 -5.03 18.90 20.41
CA LEU A 402 -4.31 19.70 19.41
C LEU A 402 -2.81 19.39 19.48
N ALA A 403 -2.21 19.15 18.32
CA ALA A 403 -0.76 18.88 18.20
C ALA A 403 0.11 20.15 18.43
N GLY A 404 -0.49 21.25 18.85
CA GLY A 404 0.13 22.55 19.05
C GLY A 404 -0.61 23.67 18.35
N GLY A 405 0.08 24.79 18.07
CA GLY A 405 -0.53 25.95 17.43
C GLY A 405 -1.14 25.64 16.06
N GLN A 406 -2.36 26.17 15.77
CA GLN A 406 -3.10 25.86 14.55
C GLN A 406 -2.87 26.88 13.42
N GLY A 407 -1.88 27.77 13.54
CA GLY A 407 -1.48 28.70 12.47
C GLY A 407 -0.93 27.97 11.24
N SER A 408 -1.12 28.57 10.06
CA SER A 408 -0.67 27.99 8.78
C SER A 408 0.86 27.93 8.59
N HIS A 409 1.61 28.59 9.47
CA HIS A 409 3.06 28.63 9.51
C HIS A 409 3.67 27.69 10.60
N VAL A 410 2.84 27.03 11.42
CA VAL A 410 3.30 26.22 12.56
C VAL A 410 3.61 24.79 12.08
N ILE A 411 4.80 24.63 11.48
CA ILE A 411 5.26 23.34 10.90
C ILE A 411 5.46 22.29 12.02
N SER A 412 5.88 22.69 13.20
CA SER A 412 6.08 21.78 14.34
C SER A 412 4.80 21.05 14.74
N ALA A 413 3.64 21.74 14.69
CA ALA A 413 2.34 21.12 14.94
C ALA A 413 1.93 20.13 13.81
N LEU A 414 2.35 20.39 12.56
CA LEU A 414 2.13 19.43 11.47
C LEU A 414 2.99 18.17 11.64
N ALA A 415 4.26 18.35 11.99
CA ALA A 415 5.19 17.25 12.20
C ALA A 415 4.84 16.38 13.43
N ALA A 416 4.20 16.98 14.45
CA ALA A 416 3.74 16.28 15.64
C ALA A 416 2.36 15.60 15.47
N ALA A 417 1.60 15.95 14.42
CA ALA A 417 0.23 15.45 14.23
C ALA A 417 0.19 14.00 13.77
N ASP A 418 -0.63 13.19 14.42
CA ASP A 418 -0.99 11.84 13.92
C ASP A 418 -2.09 11.92 12.84
N ALA A 419 -2.95 12.96 12.94
CA ALA A 419 -4.16 13.06 12.11
C ALA A 419 -4.64 14.51 11.95
N LEU A 420 -5.61 14.68 11.05
CA LEU A 420 -6.39 15.90 10.90
C LEU A 420 -7.80 15.69 11.45
N ALA A 421 -8.19 16.47 12.46
CA ALA A 421 -9.58 16.57 12.90
C ALA A 421 -10.33 17.53 12.01
N VAL A 422 -11.48 17.10 11.51
CA VAL A 422 -12.27 17.85 10.52
C VAL A 422 -13.43 18.55 11.22
N ILE A 423 -13.43 19.88 11.21
CA ILE A 423 -14.52 20.69 11.77
C ILE A 423 -15.37 21.20 10.60
N PRO A 424 -16.67 20.89 10.57
CA PRO A 424 -17.57 21.29 9.48
C PRO A 424 -17.66 22.79 9.27
N GLU A 425 -18.07 23.20 8.08
CA GLU A 425 -18.24 24.61 7.70
C GLU A 425 -19.22 25.36 8.59
N ALA A 426 -20.29 24.68 9.03
CA ALA A 426 -21.37 25.25 9.81
C ALA A 426 -21.00 25.59 11.25
N ASP A 427 -19.94 24.96 11.78
CA ASP A 427 -19.55 25.13 13.17
C ASP A 427 -18.43 26.16 13.28
N ASP A 428 -18.62 27.23 14.04
CA ASP A 428 -17.59 28.23 14.31
C ASP A 428 -16.73 27.86 15.52
N SER A 429 -17.31 27.07 16.42
CA SER A 429 -16.62 26.53 17.60
C SER A 429 -17.22 25.18 18.00
N LEU A 430 -16.39 24.31 18.55
CA LEU A 430 -16.82 23.06 19.18
C LEU A 430 -16.27 22.98 20.59
N PRO A 431 -17.05 22.49 21.58
CA PRO A 431 -16.57 22.30 22.95
C PRO A 431 -15.66 21.07 23.05
N ALA A 432 -14.91 20.98 24.14
CA ALA A 432 -14.29 19.73 24.55
C ALA A 432 -15.36 18.63 24.65
N GLY A 433 -15.02 17.39 24.25
CA GLY A 433 -15.93 16.27 24.17
C GLY A 433 -16.77 16.21 22.89
N ALA A 434 -16.70 17.19 22.00
CA ALA A 434 -17.39 17.14 20.70
C ALA A 434 -16.83 16.03 19.81
N GLU A 435 -17.71 15.33 19.09
CA GLU A 435 -17.35 14.34 18.07
C GLU A 435 -16.97 15.01 16.75
N VAL A 436 -15.89 14.53 16.15
CA VAL A 436 -15.39 15.02 14.85
C VAL A 436 -14.91 13.86 13.99
N ALA A 437 -14.91 14.05 12.67
CA ALA A 437 -14.24 13.14 11.75
C ALA A 437 -12.71 13.28 11.88
N LEU A 438 -12.00 12.16 11.79
CA LEU A 438 -10.54 12.07 11.93
C LEU A 438 -9.92 11.46 10.69
N TRP A 439 -8.97 12.15 10.05
CA TRP A 439 -8.20 11.68 8.92
C TRP A 439 -6.78 11.37 9.39
N TRP A 440 -6.43 10.09 9.48
CA TRP A 440 -5.10 9.67 9.83
C TRP A 440 -4.09 10.04 8.73
N LEU A 441 -2.95 10.65 9.08
CA LEU A 441 -1.93 11.06 8.10
C LEU A 441 -1.01 9.90 7.70
N ASP A 442 -0.68 9.00 8.63
CA ASP A 442 0.28 7.90 8.43
C ASP A 442 -0.38 6.53 8.21
N ARG A 443 -1.73 6.46 8.08
CA ARG A 443 -2.46 5.24 7.76
C ARG A 443 -2.96 5.29 6.33
N GLU A 444 -2.65 4.23 5.56
CA GLU A 444 -3.23 3.99 4.23
C GLU A 444 -4.57 3.26 4.31
#